data_e56972c6c7849dc22888e368aeb1c4c8
#
_entry.id   e56972c6c7849dc22888e368aeb1c4c8
#
_cell.length_a   1.000
_cell.length_b   1.000
_cell.length_c   1.000
_cell.angle_alpha   90.00
_cell.angle_beta   90.00
_cell.angle_gamma   90.00
#
_symmetry.space_group_name_H-M   'P 1'
#
loop_
_entity.id
_entity.type
_entity.pdbx_description
1 polymer ?
#
loop_
_entity_poly.entity_id
_entity_poly.type
_entity_poly.pdbx_seq_one_letter_code
_entity_poly.pdbx_strand_id
1 'polypeptide(L)'
;GDVIIDGDNISKLSKSELRKKRQKVSMIFQHFNLLWSRTVLKNITFPLEIAGVPSGKAKQKALELVELVGLKGRESAYPSELSGGQKQRVGIARALANDPDVLLCDEATSALDPQTTDEILDLLLKVREQQNLTIVLITHEMHVIRRICDEVAVMESGKVIEQGKVSEVFENPQHAVTKRFVKDDLNDDFEDSLDELEPLASDSYIVRLNFTGDNATEPIVSYITKTHNIDVNILEADIKNTRNGSIGFLVIHIPHINNDSFEHFKNDLHEQHVNVEVLRQWVSLMAKFFMKCLQCLMFNGQMYGKLF
;
A
#
# COMPACT_ATOMS: atom_id res chain seq x y z
N GLY A 1 -6.14 26.81 -4.34
CA GLY A 1 -4.78 26.29 -4.47
C GLY A 1 -4.34 26.28 -5.92
N ASP A 2 -3.07 26.20 -6.18
CA ASP A 2 -2.50 26.07 -7.51
C ASP A 2 -2.26 24.57 -7.83
N VAL A 3 -2.53 24.20 -9.09
CA VAL A 3 -2.19 22.86 -9.60
C VAL A 3 -1.20 23.03 -10.74
N ILE A 4 0.00 22.47 -10.59
CA ILE A 4 1.08 22.58 -11.57
C ILE A 4 1.31 21.20 -12.19
N ILE A 5 1.24 21.10 -13.51
CA ILE A 5 1.50 19.90 -14.29
C ILE A 5 2.51 20.25 -15.38
N ASP A 6 3.66 19.58 -15.36
CA ASP A 6 4.73 19.80 -16.33
C ASP A 6 5.10 21.30 -16.47
N GLY A 7 5.30 21.96 -15.32
CA GLY A 7 5.64 23.38 -15.21
C GLY A 7 4.50 24.38 -15.44
N ASP A 8 3.36 23.94 -15.97
CA ASP A 8 2.20 24.79 -16.25
C ASP A 8 1.22 24.82 -15.06
N ASN A 9 0.88 26.02 -14.60
CA ASN A 9 -0.19 26.20 -13.62
C ASN A 9 -1.56 26.14 -14.31
N ILE A 10 -2.23 24.97 -14.24
CA ILE A 10 -3.49 24.74 -14.94
C ILE A 10 -4.65 25.61 -14.45
N SER A 11 -4.56 26.15 -13.22
CA SER A 11 -5.57 27.07 -12.67
C SER A 11 -5.52 28.46 -13.33
N LYS A 12 -4.44 28.78 -14.04
CA LYS A 12 -4.21 30.09 -14.69
C LYS A 12 -4.31 30.04 -16.22
N LEU A 13 -4.51 28.84 -16.80
CA LEU A 13 -4.62 28.69 -18.26
C LEU A 13 -5.93 29.24 -18.79
N SER A 14 -5.87 29.76 -20.03
CA SER A 14 -7.07 30.08 -20.82
C SER A 14 -7.88 28.80 -21.09
N LYS A 15 -9.17 28.96 -21.43
CA LYS A 15 -10.06 27.83 -21.76
C LYS A 15 -9.50 26.94 -22.89
N SER A 16 -8.84 27.55 -23.87
CA SER A 16 -8.24 26.82 -25.01
C SER A 16 -7.03 26.00 -24.59
N GLU A 17 -6.13 26.61 -23.83
CA GLU A 17 -4.93 25.96 -23.31
C GLU A 17 -5.29 24.84 -22.32
N LEU A 18 -6.23 25.10 -21.41
CA LEU A 18 -6.73 24.11 -20.49
C LEU A 18 -7.33 22.89 -21.21
N ARG A 19 -8.05 23.10 -22.31
CA ARG A 19 -8.59 22.00 -23.12
C ARG A 19 -7.49 21.15 -23.74
N LYS A 20 -6.39 21.77 -24.21
CA LYS A 20 -5.23 21.04 -24.74
C LYS A 20 -4.50 20.27 -23.62
N LYS A 21 -4.26 20.93 -22.47
CA LYS A 21 -3.58 20.28 -21.34
C LYS A 21 -4.37 19.08 -20.78
N ARG A 22 -5.72 19.20 -20.74
CA ARG A 22 -6.59 18.10 -20.33
C ARG A 22 -6.53 16.85 -21.24
N GLN A 23 -6.10 16.96 -22.48
CA GLN A 23 -5.87 15.78 -23.33
C GLN A 23 -4.65 14.98 -22.89
N LYS A 24 -3.73 15.62 -22.15
CA LYS A 24 -2.51 15.03 -21.60
C LYS A 24 -2.68 14.51 -20.15
N VAL A 25 -3.86 14.69 -19.58
CA VAL A 25 -4.23 14.14 -18.26
C VAL A 25 -5.41 13.22 -18.46
N SER A 26 -5.22 11.93 -18.22
CA SER A 26 -6.28 10.94 -18.36
C SER A 26 -6.67 10.36 -17.01
N MET A 27 -7.83 9.72 -16.92
CA MET A 27 -8.36 9.16 -15.70
C MET A 27 -8.94 7.77 -15.93
N ILE A 28 -8.60 6.85 -15.02
CA ILE A 28 -9.22 5.53 -14.85
C ILE A 28 -10.13 5.63 -13.63
N PHE A 29 -11.37 5.20 -13.80
CA PHE A 29 -12.40 5.30 -12.77
C PHE A 29 -12.67 3.95 -12.12
N GLN A 30 -13.09 3.96 -10.88
CA GLN A 30 -13.50 2.80 -10.08
C GLN A 30 -14.53 1.90 -10.79
N HIS A 31 -15.54 2.48 -11.44
CA HIS A 31 -16.63 1.76 -12.10
C HIS A 31 -16.48 1.67 -13.62
N PHE A 32 -15.22 1.64 -14.14
CA PHE A 32 -14.86 1.52 -15.55
C PHE A 32 -15.37 2.66 -16.45
N ASN A 33 -16.53 3.24 -16.20
CA ASN A 33 -17.21 4.30 -16.95
C ASN A 33 -17.21 4.09 -18.46
N LEU A 34 -17.41 2.84 -18.91
CA LEU A 34 -17.45 2.50 -20.34
C LEU A 34 -18.76 2.96 -20.98
N LEU A 35 -18.68 3.30 -22.26
CA LEU A 35 -19.84 3.58 -23.09
C LEU A 35 -20.52 2.25 -23.47
N TRP A 36 -21.60 1.91 -22.77
CA TRP A 36 -22.29 0.61 -22.88
C TRP A 36 -22.85 0.30 -24.27
N SER A 37 -23.22 1.36 -25.03
CA SER A 37 -23.69 1.27 -26.38
C SER A 37 -22.60 1.19 -27.46
N ARG A 38 -21.31 1.20 -27.03
CA ARG A 38 -20.16 1.13 -27.92
C ARG A 38 -19.34 -0.12 -27.68
N THR A 39 -18.76 -0.67 -28.74
CA THR A 39 -17.83 -1.79 -28.65
C THR A 39 -16.52 -1.39 -27.96
N VAL A 40 -15.68 -2.36 -27.62
CA VAL A 40 -14.30 -2.15 -27.09
C VAL A 40 -13.54 -1.15 -27.97
N LEU A 41 -13.45 -1.44 -29.27
CA LEU A 41 -12.73 -0.55 -30.21
C LEU A 41 -13.28 0.86 -30.19
N LYS A 42 -14.62 1.02 -30.20
CA LYS A 42 -15.27 2.33 -30.19
C LYS A 42 -15.15 3.07 -28.84
N ASN A 43 -15.00 2.36 -27.73
CA ASN A 43 -14.67 2.96 -26.44
C ASN A 43 -13.26 3.56 -26.46
N ILE A 44 -12.30 2.86 -27.06
CA ILE A 44 -10.91 3.29 -27.13
C ILE A 44 -10.71 4.42 -28.17
N THR A 45 -11.41 4.38 -29.33
CA THR A 45 -11.32 5.47 -30.31
C THR A 45 -12.01 6.75 -29.86
N PHE A 46 -12.93 6.70 -28.89
CA PHE A 46 -13.74 7.85 -28.50
C PHE A 46 -12.94 9.10 -28.08
N PRO A 47 -11.92 9.03 -27.20
CA PRO A 47 -11.11 10.21 -26.89
C PRO A 47 -10.32 10.74 -28.08
N LEU A 48 -9.90 9.88 -29.02
CA LEU A 48 -9.23 10.28 -30.25
C LEU A 48 -10.19 11.01 -31.21
N GLU A 49 -11.46 10.55 -31.31
CA GLU A 49 -12.51 11.19 -32.04
C GLU A 49 -12.75 12.64 -31.52
N ILE A 50 -12.81 12.80 -30.17
CA ILE A 50 -12.97 14.12 -29.54
C ILE A 50 -11.75 15.03 -29.80
N ALA A 51 -10.55 14.45 -29.85
CA ALA A 51 -9.31 15.16 -30.15
C ALA A 51 -9.18 15.54 -31.65
N GLY A 52 -10.11 15.10 -32.52
CA GLY A 52 -10.09 15.39 -33.94
C GLY A 52 -9.12 14.52 -34.75
N VAL A 53 -8.68 13.37 -34.20
CA VAL A 53 -7.79 12.46 -34.93
C VAL A 53 -8.55 11.79 -36.07
N PRO A 54 -7.99 11.74 -37.30
CA PRO A 54 -8.62 11.07 -38.44
C PRO A 54 -8.95 9.60 -38.13
N SER A 55 -10.15 9.16 -38.56
CA SER A 55 -10.72 7.85 -38.18
C SER A 55 -9.79 6.65 -38.46
N GLY A 56 -9.04 6.65 -39.55
CA GLY A 56 -8.07 5.62 -39.91
C GLY A 56 -6.93 5.53 -38.88
N LYS A 57 -6.35 6.68 -38.47
CA LYS A 57 -5.29 6.77 -37.45
C LYS A 57 -5.84 6.40 -36.07
N ALA A 58 -7.04 6.86 -35.71
CA ALA A 58 -7.68 6.53 -34.46
C ALA A 58 -7.92 5.03 -34.33
N LYS A 59 -8.40 4.37 -35.41
CA LYS A 59 -8.59 2.92 -35.44
C LYS A 59 -7.28 2.15 -35.29
N GLN A 60 -6.22 2.57 -35.99
CA GLN A 60 -4.92 1.94 -35.90
C GLN A 60 -4.38 2.03 -34.45
N LYS A 61 -4.35 3.22 -33.86
CA LYS A 61 -3.91 3.43 -32.48
C LYS A 61 -4.73 2.60 -31.49
N ALA A 62 -6.05 2.54 -31.67
CA ALA A 62 -6.91 1.75 -30.80
C ALA A 62 -6.63 0.23 -30.91
N LEU A 63 -6.29 -0.30 -32.08
CA LEU A 63 -5.88 -1.68 -32.24
C LEU A 63 -4.57 -2.01 -31.53
N GLU A 64 -3.58 -1.10 -31.62
CA GLU A 64 -2.32 -1.21 -30.87
C GLU A 64 -2.56 -1.25 -29.36
N LEU A 65 -3.47 -0.40 -28.87
CA LEU A 65 -3.84 -0.38 -27.45
C LEU A 65 -4.63 -1.63 -27.01
N VAL A 66 -5.51 -2.16 -27.86
CA VAL A 66 -6.20 -3.44 -27.63
C VAL A 66 -5.19 -4.57 -27.43
N GLU A 67 -4.16 -4.61 -28.28
CA GLU A 67 -3.09 -5.62 -28.13
C GLU A 67 -2.25 -5.38 -26.88
N LEU A 68 -1.88 -4.15 -26.57
CA LEU A 68 -1.12 -3.77 -25.38
C LEU A 68 -1.80 -4.23 -24.07
N VAL A 69 -3.13 -4.07 -24.00
CA VAL A 69 -3.88 -4.46 -22.78
C VAL A 69 -4.37 -5.93 -22.81
N GLY A 70 -3.95 -6.71 -23.81
CA GLY A 70 -4.28 -8.14 -23.89
C GLY A 70 -5.74 -8.45 -24.26
N LEU A 71 -6.39 -7.60 -25.05
CA LEU A 71 -7.79 -7.77 -25.48
C LEU A 71 -7.93 -8.12 -26.98
N LYS A 72 -6.87 -8.62 -27.62
CA LYS A 72 -6.90 -9.06 -29.01
C LYS A 72 -8.01 -10.06 -29.24
N GLY A 73 -8.82 -9.82 -30.30
CA GLY A 73 -10.01 -10.64 -30.64
C GLY A 73 -11.30 -10.20 -29.92
N ARG A 74 -11.24 -9.15 -29.06
CA ARG A 74 -12.42 -8.60 -28.37
C ARG A 74 -12.85 -7.23 -28.88
N GLU A 75 -12.29 -6.75 -30.00
CA GLU A 75 -12.50 -5.40 -30.56
C GLU A 75 -13.99 -5.09 -30.81
N SER A 76 -14.76 -6.09 -31.21
CA SER A 76 -16.20 -5.96 -31.53
C SER A 76 -17.11 -6.25 -30.34
N ALA A 77 -16.59 -6.73 -29.21
CA ALA A 77 -17.39 -7.02 -28.03
C ALA A 77 -17.91 -5.74 -27.37
N TYR A 78 -19.09 -5.87 -26.76
CA TYR A 78 -19.69 -4.82 -25.94
C TYR A 78 -19.29 -4.98 -24.45
N PRO A 79 -19.37 -3.93 -23.63
CA PRO A 79 -19.04 -4.03 -22.21
C PRO A 79 -19.84 -5.10 -21.44
N SER A 80 -21.06 -5.38 -21.86
CA SER A 80 -21.90 -6.46 -21.27
C SER A 80 -21.34 -7.86 -21.46
N GLU A 81 -20.46 -8.07 -22.44
CA GLU A 81 -19.86 -9.36 -22.79
C GLU A 81 -18.48 -9.55 -22.16
N LEU A 82 -18.03 -8.61 -21.31
CA LEU A 82 -16.70 -8.58 -20.72
C LEU A 82 -16.73 -8.88 -19.21
N SER A 83 -15.69 -9.57 -18.72
CA SER A 83 -15.43 -9.70 -17.28
C SER A 83 -15.02 -8.33 -16.66
N GLY A 84 -14.99 -8.24 -15.34
CA GLY A 84 -14.54 -7.03 -14.62
C GLY A 84 -13.14 -6.60 -15.03
N GLY A 85 -12.18 -7.51 -15.02
CA GLY A 85 -10.80 -7.24 -15.44
C GLY A 85 -10.68 -6.83 -16.92
N GLN A 86 -11.49 -7.43 -17.80
CA GLN A 86 -11.53 -7.03 -19.22
C GLN A 86 -12.09 -5.61 -19.38
N LYS A 87 -13.15 -5.24 -18.64
CA LYS A 87 -13.68 -3.87 -18.62
C LYS A 87 -12.64 -2.86 -18.15
N GLN A 88 -11.86 -3.22 -17.13
CA GLN A 88 -10.78 -2.38 -16.61
C GLN A 88 -9.68 -2.19 -17.66
N ARG A 89 -9.28 -3.26 -18.34
CA ARG A 89 -8.31 -3.18 -19.46
C ARG A 89 -8.80 -2.27 -20.59
N VAL A 90 -10.10 -2.28 -20.92
CA VAL A 90 -10.69 -1.30 -21.87
C VAL A 90 -10.60 0.12 -21.33
N GLY A 91 -10.88 0.32 -20.04
CA GLY A 91 -10.74 1.62 -19.37
C GLY A 91 -9.31 2.17 -19.45
N ILE A 92 -8.33 1.32 -19.19
CA ILE A 92 -6.89 1.64 -19.30
C ILE A 92 -6.55 2.01 -20.77
N ALA A 93 -6.89 1.16 -21.73
CA ALA A 93 -6.61 1.42 -23.14
C ALA A 93 -7.24 2.75 -23.62
N ARG A 94 -8.47 3.05 -23.20
CA ARG A 94 -9.13 4.32 -23.49
C ARG A 94 -8.40 5.50 -22.85
N ALA A 95 -7.93 5.37 -21.62
CA ALA A 95 -7.19 6.42 -20.93
C ALA A 95 -5.84 6.72 -21.63
N LEU A 96 -5.19 5.70 -22.19
CA LEU A 96 -3.92 5.83 -22.91
C LEU A 96 -4.05 6.37 -24.35
N ALA A 97 -5.27 6.48 -24.89
CA ALA A 97 -5.49 6.76 -26.30
C ALA A 97 -4.84 8.08 -26.81
N ASN A 98 -4.84 9.12 -25.98
CA ASN A 98 -4.25 10.43 -26.33
C ASN A 98 -2.78 10.60 -25.90
N ASP A 99 -2.07 9.52 -25.62
CA ASP A 99 -0.69 9.52 -25.09
C ASP A 99 -0.55 10.55 -23.94
N PRO A 100 -1.19 10.28 -22.78
CA PRO A 100 -1.18 11.21 -21.66
C PRO A 100 0.20 11.27 -21.00
N ASP A 101 0.50 12.42 -20.37
CA ASP A 101 1.70 12.59 -19.54
C ASP A 101 1.40 12.18 -18.08
N VAL A 102 0.11 12.32 -17.67
CA VAL A 102 -0.37 11.96 -16.32
C VAL A 102 -1.60 11.06 -16.40
N LEU A 103 -1.59 9.98 -15.65
CA LEU A 103 -2.69 9.05 -15.48
C LEU A 103 -3.18 9.07 -14.03
N LEU A 104 -4.41 9.51 -13.82
CA LEU A 104 -5.08 9.48 -12.53
C LEU A 104 -5.84 8.15 -12.41
N CYS A 105 -5.61 7.41 -11.36
CA CYS A 105 -6.29 6.14 -11.07
C CYS A 105 -7.09 6.28 -9.78
N ASP A 106 -8.41 6.29 -9.89
CA ASP A 106 -9.33 6.41 -8.76
C ASP A 106 -9.88 5.02 -8.43
N GLU A 107 -9.35 4.40 -7.38
CA GLU A 107 -9.67 3.04 -6.93
C GLU A 107 -9.77 2.02 -8.08
N ALA A 108 -8.80 2.05 -8.98
CA ALA A 108 -8.84 1.32 -10.25
C ALA A 108 -8.88 -0.22 -10.11
N THR A 109 -8.67 -0.76 -8.91
CA THR A 109 -8.61 -2.20 -8.62
C THR A 109 -9.66 -2.69 -7.61
N SER A 110 -10.34 -1.79 -6.90
CA SER A 110 -11.23 -2.12 -5.78
C SER A 110 -12.43 -3.03 -6.12
N ALA A 111 -12.79 -3.13 -7.40
CA ALA A 111 -13.88 -3.99 -7.88
C ALA A 111 -13.39 -5.30 -8.52
N LEU A 112 -12.12 -5.66 -8.33
CA LEU A 112 -11.48 -6.82 -8.94
C LEU A 112 -11.07 -7.84 -7.87
N ASP A 113 -10.94 -9.09 -8.28
CA ASP A 113 -10.32 -10.11 -7.44
C ASP A 113 -8.79 -9.89 -7.33
N PRO A 114 -8.12 -10.44 -6.30
CA PRO A 114 -6.70 -10.20 -6.07
C PRO A 114 -5.80 -10.56 -7.26
N GLN A 115 -6.05 -11.68 -7.93
CA GLN A 115 -5.25 -12.10 -9.08
C GLN A 115 -5.39 -11.11 -10.25
N THR A 116 -6.63 -10.71 -10.56
CA THR A 116 -6.89 -9.71 -11.61
C THR A 116 -6.30 -8.35 -11.24
N THR A 117 -6.33 -7.97 -9.95
CA THR A 117 -5.67 -6.75 -9.44
C THR A 117 -4.19 -6.77 -9.78
N ASP A 118 -3.48 -7.84 -9.45
CA ASP A 118 -2.05 -7.99 -9.73
C ASP A 118 -1.75 -7.87 -11.23
N GLU A 119 -2.53 -8.50 -12.09
CA GLU A 119 -2.39 -8.39 -13.53
C GLU A 119 -2.58 -6.95 -14.05
N ILE A 120 -3.50 -6.19 -13.47
CA ILE A 120 -3.73 -4.78 -13.81
C ILE A 120 -2.58 -3.90 -13.34
N LEU A 121 -2.04 -4.14 -12.14
CA LEU A 121 -0.87 -3.41 -11.63
C LEU A 121 0.37 -3.65 -12.48
N ASP A 122 0.62 -4.90 -12.91
CA ASP A 122 1.72 -5.23 -13.82
C ASP A 122 1.57 -4.53 -15.18
N LEU A 123 0.34 -4.47 -15.70
CA LEU A 123 0.05 -3.73 -16.91
C LEU A 123 0.35 -2.23 -16.74
N LEU A 124 -0.06 -1.62 -15.63
CA LEU A 124 0.21 -0.20 -15.35
C LEU A 124 1.71 0.07 -15.22
N LEU A 125 2.47 -0.79 -14.53
CA LEU A 125 3.92 -0.70 -14.44
C LEU A 125 4.59 -0.76 -15.81
N LYS A 126 4.21 -1.73 -16.63
CA LYS A 126 4.71 -1.89 -18.00
C LYS A 126 4.46 -0.65 -18.85
N VAL A 127 3.23 -0.11 -18.81
CA VAL A 127 2.87 1.10 -19.56
C VAL A 127 3.65 2.31 -19.07
N ARG A 128 3.79 2.48 -17.75
CA ARG A 128 4.58 3.54 -17.14
C ARG A 128 6.01 3.57 -17.66
N GLU A 129 6.66 2.41 -17.68
CA GLU A 129 8.06 2.28 -18.16
C GLU A 129 8.18 2.57 -19.65
N GLN A 130 7.25 2.06 -20.47
CA GLN A 130 7.31 2.23 -21.92
C GLN A 130 7.00 3.66 -22.39
N GLN A 131 6.15 4.40 -21.64
CA GLN A 131 5.66 5.71 -22.05
C GLN A 131 6.17 6.87 -21.18
N ASN A 132 7.04 6.60 -20.21
CA ASN A 132 7.51 7.58 -19.21
C ASN A 132 6.34 8.35 -18.56
N LEU A 133 5.31 7.59 -18.15
CA LEU A 133 4.03 8.10 -17.65
C LEU A 133 4.09 8.35 -16.14
N THR A 134 3.60 9.49 -15.68
CA THR A 134 3.36 9.73 -14.26
C THR A 134 2.00 9.16 -13.87
N ILE A 135 1.96 8.25 -12.90
CA ILE A 135 0.72 7.67 -12.37
C ILE A 135 0.45 8.25 -10.98
N VAL A 136 -0.75 8.81 -10.80
CA VAL A 136 -1.27 9.22 -9.48
C VAL A 136 -2.39 8.27 -9.12
N LEU A 137 -2.20 7.48 -8.07
CA LEU A 137 -3.13 6.45 -7.65
C LEU A 137 -3.83 6.86 -6.35
N ILE A 138 -5.16 6.74 -6.33
CA ILE A 138 -5.97 6.87 -5.12
C ILE A 138 -6.45 5.47 -4.74
N THR A 139 -6.10 5.02 -3.55
CA THR A 139 -6.50 3.71 -3.04
C THR A 139 -6.42 3.70 -1.51
N HIS A 140 -7.15 2.79 -0.90
CA HIS A 140 -7.02 2.41 0.51
C HIS A 140 -6.35 1.04 0.68
N GLU A 141 -5.93 0.40 -0.40
CA GLU A 141 -5.30 -0.92 -0.43
C GLU A 141 -3.78 -0.78 -0.29
N MET A 142 -3.23 -1.10 0.86
CA MET A 142 -1.81 -0.92 1.17
C MET A 142 -0.90 -1.77 0.27
N HIS A 143 -1.33 -3.00 -0.06
CA HIS A 143 -0.58 -3.87 -0.97
C HIS A 143 -0.39 -3.25 -2.36
N VAL A 144 -1.40 -2.52 -2.86
CA VAL A 144 -1.33 -1.80 -4.14
C VAL A 144 -0.29 -0.68 -4.07
N ILE A 145 -0.28 0.09 -2.97
CA ILE A 145 0.71 1.16 -2.76
C ILE A 145 2.13 0.60 -2.77
N ARG A 146 2.39 -0.47 -2.02
CA ARG A 146 3.72 -1.10 -1.94
C ARG A 146 4.20 -1.63 -3.29
N ARG A 147 3.28 -2.17 -4.09
CA ARG A 147 3.62 -2.82 -5.35
C ARG A 147 3.98 -1.84 -6.47
N ILE A 148 3.29 -0.70 -6.56
CA ILE A 148 3.38 0.18 -7.73
C ILE A 148 3.90 1.60 -7.43
N CYS A 149 3.75 2.10 -6.19
CA CYS A 149 4.08 3.47 -5.85
C CYS A 149 5.54 3.64 -5.41
N ASP A 150 6.14 4.78 -5.76
CA ASP A 150 7.44 5.21 -5.26
C ASP A 150 7.27 6.12 -4.04
N GLU A 151 6.25 6.99 -4.07
CA GLU A 151 5.91 7.94 -3.02
C GLU A 151 4.45 7.79 -2.60
N VAL A 152 4.14 8.15 -1.36
CA VAL A 152 2.79 8.11 -0.80
C VAL A 152 2.49 9.43 -0.08
N ALA A 153 1.23 9.85 -0.17
CA ALA A 153 0.66 10.92 0.64
C ALA A 153 -0.59 10.40 1.35
N VAL A 154 -0.55 10.30 2.67
CA VAL A 154 -1.68 9.87 3.49
C VAL A 154 -2.58 11.08 3.75
N MET A 155 -3.87 10.90 3.52
CA MET A 155 -4.86 11.97 3.66
C MET A 155 -5.89 11.64 4.73
N GLU A 156 -6.22 12.64 5.56
CA GLU A 156 -7.32 12.60 6.50
C GLU A 156 -8.10 13.92 6.46
N SER A 157 -9.43 13.84 6.37
CA SER A 157 -10.32 15.02 6.36
C SER A 157 -9.91 16.09 5.33
N GLY A 158 -9.44 15.65 4.13
CA GLY A 158 -9.04 16.54 3.04
C GLY A 158 -7.69 17.21 3.20
N LYS A 159 -6.87 16.79 4.17
CA LYS A 159 -5.51 17.29 4.40
C LYS A 159 -4.50 16.16 4.26
N VAL A 160 -3.35 16.46 3.69
CA VAL A 160 -2.20 15.56 3.75
C VAL A 160 -1.62 15.61 5.16
N ILE A 161 -1.57 14.46 5.84
CA ILE A 161 -1.10 14.32 7.22
C ILE A 161 0.30 13.71 7.31
N GLU A 162 0.69 12.95 6.29
CA GLU A 162 2.00 12.36 6.17
C GLU A 162 2.33 12.12 4.69
N GLN A 163 3.59 12.31 4.29
CA GLN A 163 4.03 12.05 2.92
C GLN A 163 5.53 11.70 2.88
N GLY A 164 5.93 10.90 1.91
CA GLY A 164 7.33 10.51 1.69
C GLY A 164 7.44 9.33 0.76
N LYS A 165 8.63 8.73 0.70
CA LYS A 165 8.80 7.46 0.00
C LYS A 165 8.01 6.37 0.70
N VAL A 166 7.47 5.44 -0.09
CA VAL A 166 6.67 4.34 0.46
C VAL A 166 7.44 3.55 1.51
N SER A 167 8.73 3.23 1.26
CA SER A 167 9.58 2.57 2.25
C SER A 167 9.65 3.33 3.57
N GLU A 168 9.98 4.63 3.54
CA GLU A 168 10.16 5.45 4.74
C GLU A 168 8.86 5.58 5.56
N VAL A 169 7.74 5.86 4.88
CA VAL A 169 6.44 6.04 5.56
C VAL A 169 5.90 4.74 6.15
N PHE A 170 6.17 3.59 5.50
CA PHE A 170 5.70 2.29 6.00
C PHE A 170 6.62 1.69 7.06
N GLU A 171 7.93 1.99 7.02
CA GLU A 171 8.90 1.55 8.05
C GLU A 171 8.73 2.29 9.37
N ASN A 172 8.49 3.60 9.29
CA ASN A 172 8.44 4.47 10.46
C ASN A 172 7.28 5.47 10.40
N PRO A 173 6.02 4.97 10.36
CA PRO A 173 4.85 5.83 10.29
C PRO A 173 4.77 6.74 11.52
N GLN A 174 4.64 8.05 11.30
CA GLN A 174 4.61 9.03 12.39
C GLN A 174 3.18 9.29 12.85
N HIS A 175 2.24 9.41 11.91
CA HIS A 175 0.86 9.75 12.23
C HIS A 175 0.04 8.51 12.65
N ALA A 176 -0.88 8.69 13.62
CA ALA A 176 -1.70 7.59 14.14
C ALA A 176 -2.55 6.88 13.06
N VAL A 177 -3.04 7.64 12.07
CA VAL A 177 -3.81 7.08 10.93
C VAL A 177 -2.92 6.22 10.05
N THR A 178 -1.70 6.67 9.75
CA THR A 178 -0.73 5.89 8.96
C THR A 178 -0.35 4.61 9.69
N LYS A 179 -0.08 4.70 11.00
CA LYS A 179 0.21 3.52 11.86
C LYS A 179 -0.92 2.49 11.77
N ARG A 180 -2.18 2.95 11.84
CA ARG A 180 -3.32 2.05 11.71
C ARG A 180 -3.38 1.39 10.33
N PHE A 181 -3.23 2.14 9.23
CA PHE A 181 -3.24 1.57 7.89
C PHE A 181 -2.13 0.54 7.67
N VAL A 182 -0.92 0.82 8.17
CA VAL A 182 0.21 -0.12 8.08
C VAL A 182 -0.06 -1.36 8.92
N LYS A 183 -0.64 -1.21 10.12
CA LYS A 183 -1.02 -2.31 10.99
C LYS A 183 -2.10 -3.19 10.35
N ASP A 184 -3.19 -2.59 9.86
CA ASP A 184 -4.31 -3.31 9.23
C ASP A 184 -3.85 -4.13 7.99
N ASP A 185 -2.84 -3.64 7.25
CA ASP A 185 -2.30 -4.34 6.07
C ASP A 185 -1.36 -5.51 6.43
N LEU A 186 -0.73 -5.45 7.57
CA LEU A 186 0.11 -6.55 8.05
C LEU A 186 -0.72 -7.72 8.59
N ASN A 187 -2.06 -7.68 8.49
CA ASN A 187 -3.00 -8.68 9.03
C ASN A 187 -2.67 -8.99 10.50
N ASP A 188 -2.79 -7.99 11.36
CA ASP A 188 -2.41 -8.10 12.77
C ASP A 188 -3.47 -8.87 13.61
N ASP A 189 -4.18 -9.83 12.98
CA ASP A 189 -4.99 -10.84 13.68
C ASP A 189 -4.13 -11.65 14.70
N PHE A 190 -2.80 -11.62 14.50
CA PHE A 190 -1.88 -12.29 15.43
C PHE A 190 -1.82 -11.61 16.81
N GLU A 191 -1.90 -10.27 16.89
CA GLU A 191 -1.95 -9.60 18.20
C GLU A 191 -3.19 -10.00 18.99
N ASP A 192 -4.34 -10.14 18.32
CA ASP A 192 -5.57 -10.62 18.98
C ASP A 192 -5.44 -12.10 19.41
N SER A 193 -4.70 -12.92 18.65
CA SER A 193 -4.42 -14.32 18.99
C SER A 193 -3.38 -14.47 20.11
N LEU A 194 -2.57 -13.44 20.40
CA LEU A 194 -1.61 -13.49 21.53
C LEU A 194 -2.31 -13.68 22.88
N ASP A 195 -3.53 -13.17 23.03
CA ASP A 195 -4.29 -13.34 24.26
C ASP A 195 -4.79 -14.77 24.49
N GLU A 196 -4.87 -15.58 23.44
CA GLU A 196 -5.22 -17.00 23.48
C GLU A 196 -4.04 -17.91 23.78
N LEU A 197 -2.79 -17.39 23.66
CA LEU A 197 -1.60 -18.17 23.99
C LEU A 197 -1.50 -18.42 25.50
N GLU A 198 -0.98 -19.60 25.86
CA GLU A 198 -0.70 -19.94 27.25
C GLU A 198 0.16 -18.85 27.94
N PRO A 199 0.03 -18.72 29.29
CA PRO A 199 0.86 -17.76 30.03
C PRO A 199 2.36 -18.01 29.78
N LEU A 200 3.07 -16.94 29.40
CA LEU A 200 4.51 -17.00 29.19
C LEU A 200 5.26 -17.32 30.47
N ALA A 201 6.39 -18.02 30.35
CA ALA A 201 7.34 -18.22 31.47
C ALA A 201 7.92 -16.88 31.94
N SER A 202 8.45 -16.85 33.16
CA SER A 202 8.88 -15.62 33.85
C SER A 202 10.02 -14.84 33.18
N ASP A 203 10.67 -15.42 32.20
CA ASP A 203 11.86 -14.93 31.50
C ASP A 203 11.72 -15.09 30.01
N SER A 204 10.51 -14.88 29.49
CA SER A 204 10.23 -15.02 28.06
C SER A 204 9.62 -13.76 27.45
N TYR A 205 9.90 -13.58 26.16
CA TYR A 205 9.42 -12.46 25.35
C TYR A 205 8.80 -12.96 24.06
N ILE A 206 7.75 -12.29 23.60
CA ILE A 206 7.31 -12.35 22.22
C ILE A 206 7.64 -11.00 21.60
N VAL A 207 8.42 -11.02 20.54
CA VAL A 207 8.87 -9.82 19.84
C VAL A 207 8.59 -9.92 18.35
N ARG A 208 8.27 -8.78 17.76
CA ARG A 208 8.22 -8.61 16.31
C ARG A 208 9.51 -7.95 15.85
N LEU A 209 10.17 -8.57 14.89
CA LEU A 209 11.33 -8.06 14.19
C LEU A 209 10.88 -7.51 12.84
N ASN A 210 11.03 -6.22 12.61
CA ASN A 210 10.70 -5.61 11.34
C ASN A 210 11.98 -5.36 10.55
N PHE A 211 12.01 -5.79 9.28
CA PHE A 211 13.17 -5.61 8.39
C PHE A 211 12.76 -5.03 7.05
N THR A 212 13.71 -4.32 6.46
CA THR A 212 13.51 -3.60 5.21
C THR A 212 14.75 -3.68 4.34
N GLY A 213 14.55 -3.64 3.03
CA GLY A 213 15.64 -3.70 2.06
C GLY A 213 16.39 -5.03 2.06
N ASP A 214 17.72 -4.95 2.01
CA ASP A 214 18.58 -6.13 1.90
C ASP A 214 18.55 -7.02 3.14
N ASN A 215 18.23 -6.45 4.30
CA ASN A 215 18.19 -7.19 5.57
C ASN A 215 17.05 -8.21 5.64
N ALA A 216 16.01 -8.06 4.84
CA ALA A 216 14.91 -9.02 4.77
C ALA A 216 15.33 -10.39 4.16
N THR A 217 16.49 -10.46 3.51
CA THR A 217 17.04 -11.68 2.92
C THR A 217 18.18 -12.29 3.73
N GLU A 218 18.65 -11.60 4.77
CA GLU A 218 19.71 -12.08 5.65
C GLU A 218 19.22 -13.20 6.58
N PRO A 219 20.09 -14.16 6.96
CA PRO A 219 19.71 -15.28 7.83
C PRO A 219 19.58 -14.86 9.31
N ILE A 220 18.67 -13.92 9.59
CA ILE A 220 18.52 -13.26 10.89
C ILE A 220 18.30 -14.24 12.06
N VAL A 221 17.49 -15.27 11.86
CA VAL A 221 17.24 -16.30 12.90
C VAL A 221 18.55 -17.03 13.26
N SER A 222 19.33 -17.40 12.23
CA SER A 222 20.63 -18.04 12.46
C SER A 222 21.64 -17.11 13.13
N TYR A 223 21.61 -15.83 12.80
CA TYR A 223 22.41 -14.80 13.46
C TYR A 223 22.05 -14.69 14.95
N ILE A 224 20.77 -14.53 15.26
CA ILE A 224 20.25 -14.42 16.62
C ILE A 224 20.67 -15.63 17.48
N THR A 225 20.40 -16.84 16.98
CA THR A 225 20.66 -18.06 17.74
C THR A 225 22.15 -18.28 18.00
N LYS A 226 23.02 -17.94 17.05
CA LYS A 226 24.48 -18.12 17.19
C LYS A 226 25.14 -17.04 18.03
N THR A 227 24.73 -15.77 17.83
CA THR A 227 25.38 -14.62 18.47
C THR A 227 24.98 -14.51 19.95
N HIS A 228 23.67 -14.69 20.22
CA HIS A 228 23.14 -14.54 21.58
C HIS A 228 22.99 -15.88 22.33
N ASN A 229 23.25 -17.01 21.66
CA ASN A 229 23.09 -18.35 22.21
C ASN A 229 21.71 -18.57 22.86
N ILE A 230 20.66 -18.13 22.14
CA ILE A 230 19.26 -18.26 22.57
C ILE A 230 18.48 -19.11 21.56
N ASP A 231 17.52 -19.87 22.09
CA ASP A 231 16.54 -20.57 21.27
C ASP A 231 15.39 -19.62 20.92
N VAL A 232 14.86 -19.74 19.71
CA VAL A 232 13.71 -18.98 19.28
C VAL A 232 12.68 -19.88 18.61
N ASN A 233 11.40 -19.65 18.91
CA ASN A 233 10.30 -20.23 18.18
C ASN A 233 9.72 -19.17 17.24
N ILE A 234 9.60 -19.48 15.96
CA ILE A 234 8.93 -18.61 14.99
C ILE A 234 7.42 -18.83 15.16
N LEU A 235 6.70 -17.78 15.48
CA LEU A 235 5.25 -17.79 15.63
C LEU A 235 4.56 -17.36 14.35
N GLU A 236 5.12 -16.34 13.69
CA GLU A 236 4.62 -15.82 12.42
C GLU A 236 5.77 -15.24 11.62
N ALA A 237 5.66 -15.26 10.29
CA ALA A 237 6.59 -14.62 9.38
C ALA A 237 5.87 -14.19 8.11
N ASP A 238 6.12 -12.96 7.66
CA ASP A 238 5.68 -12.48 6.37
C ASP A 238 6.77 -11.63 5.72
N ILE A 239 7.14 -11.98 4.49
CA ILE A 239 8.13 -11.25 3.69
C ILE A 239 7.50 -10.93 2.35
N LYS A 240 7.36 -9.65 2.07
CA LYS A 240 6.78 -9.12 0.82
C LYS A 240 7.86 -8.45 -0.01
N ASN A 241 7.96 -8.83 -1.27
CA ASN A 241 8.81 -8.15 -2.22
C ASN A 241 8.13 -6.86 -2.67
N THR A 242 8.83 -5.75 -2.54
CA THR A 242 8.40 -4.45 -3.04
C THR A 242 9.28 -4.05 -4.22
N ARG A 243 8.90 -3.00 -4.93
CA ARG A 243 9.71 -2.48 -6.04
C ARG A 243 11.11 -2.00 -5.61
N ASN A 244 11.25 -1.54 -4.37
CA ASN A 244 12.49 -0.95 -3.84
C ASN A 244 13.20 -1.86 -2.83
N GLY A 245 12.92 -3.16 -2.86
CA GLY A 245 13.49 -4.14 -1.93
C GLY A 245 12.42 -4.98 -1.24
N SER A 246 12.82 -5.85 -0.35
CA SER A 246 11.91 -6.68 0.43
C SER A 246 11.58 -5.98 1.75
N ILE A 247 10.32 -6.09 2.19
CA ILE A 247 9.86 -5.65 3.51
C ILE A 247 9.25 -6.85 4.19
N GLY A 248 9.53 -7.05 5.47
CA GLY A 248 8.96 -8.17 6.18
C GLY A 248 9.01 -8.02 7.69
N PHE A 249 8.30 -8.92 8.34
CA PHE A 249 8.41 -9.09 9.77
C PHE A 249 8.53 -10.57 10.14
N LEU A 250 9.06 -10.79 11.33
CA LEU A 250 9.16 -12.08 11.96
C LEU A 250 8.71 -11.93 13.41
N VAL A 251 7.68 -12.66 13.81
CA VAL A 251 7.28 -12.73 15.22
C VAL A 251 7.92 -13.97 15.83
N ILE A 252 8.74 -13.76 16.85
CA ILE A 252 9.45 -14.83 17.55
C ILE A 252 9.12 -14.83 19.03
N HIS A 253 9.05 -16.02 19.59
CA HIS A 253 9.05 -16.26 21.03
C HIS A 253 10.45 -16.66 21.48
N ILE A 254 10.98 -15.95 22.45
CA ILE A 254 12.25 -16.20 23.11
C ILE A 254 11.93 -16.76 24.49
N PRO A 255 12.13 -18.08 24.76
CA PRO A 255 11.61 -18.71 25.96
C PRO A 255 12.40 -18.42 27.24
N HIS A 256 13.71 -18.18 27.14
CA HIS A 256 14.56 -17.99 28.31
C HIS A 256 15.62 -16.93 28.06
N ILE A 257 15.32 -15.69 28.43
CA ILE A 257 16.24 -14.56 28.34
C ILE A 257 15.98 -13.57 29.47
N ASN A 258 17.01 -13.26 30.25
CA ASN A 258 16.90 -12.24 31.29
C ASN A 258 16.86 -10.81 30.67
N ASN A 259 16.43 -9.83 31.47
CA ASN A 259 16.24 -8.46 31.00
C ASN A 259 17.54 -7.84 30.44
N ASP A 260 18.68 -8.07 31.07
CA ASP A 260 19.96 -7.47 30.64
C ASP A 260 20.40 -8.06 29.29
N SER A 261 20.27 -9.38 29.12
CA SER A 261 20.56 -10.06 27.86
C SER A 261 19.57 -9.65 26.78
N PHE A 262 18.31 -9.39 27.13
CA PHE A 262 17.30 -8.93 26.20
C PHE A 262 17.58 -7.50 25.70
N GLU A 263 17.96 -6.58 26.57
CA GLU A 263 18.37 -5.23 26.15
C GLU A 263 19.62 -5.24 25.26
N HIS A 264 20.58 -6.14 25.55
CA HIS A 264 21.74 -6.32 24.67
C HIS A 264 21.33 -6.85 23.30
N PHE A 265 20.47 -7.86 23.25
CA PHE A 265 19.87 -8.41 22.02
C PHE A 265 19.17 -7.32 21.19
N LYS A 266 18.34 -6.50 21.83
CA LYS A 266 17.60 -5.42 21.17
C LYS A 266 18.54 -4.36 20.57
N ASN A 267 19.58 -3.96 21.30
CA ASN A 267 20.56 -2.98 20.83
C ASN A 267 21.39 -3.53 19.66
N ASP A 268 21.80 -4.78 19.69
CA ASP A 268 22.55 -5.43 18.63
C ASP A 268 21.72 -5.53 17.34
N LEU A 269 20.46 -5.94 17.44
CA LEU A 269 19.57 -5.97 16.28
C LEU A 269 19.29 -4.58 15.70
N HIS A 270 19.23 -3.57 16.55
CA HIS A 270 19.10 -2.19 16.08
C HIS A 270 20.33 -1.73 15.29
N GLU A 271 21.54 -2.13 15.69
CA GLU A 271 22.78 -1.90 14.92
C GLU A 271 22.76 -2.61 13.56
N GLN A 272 22.07 -3.76 13.46
CA GLN A 272 21.82 -4.48 12.22
C GLN A 272 20.63 -3.91 11.40
N HIS A 273 20.11 -2.74 11.76
CA HIS A 273 18.96 -2.11 11.13
C HIS A 273 17.66 -2.96 11.19
N VAL A 274 17.53 -3.80 12.21
CA VAL A 274 16.30 -4.55 12.50
C VAL A 274 15.58 -3.88 13.66
N ASN A 275 14.35 -3.44 13.43
CA ASN A 275 13.54 -2.85 14.49
C ASN A 275 12.88 -3.95 15.33
N VAL A 276 13.05 -3.88 16.66
CA VAL A 276 12.52 -4.84 17.61
C VAL A 276 11.36 -4.22 18.39
N GLU A 277 10.17 -4.75 18.19
CA GLU A 277 8.95 -4.38 18.91
C GLU A 277 8.57 -5.48 19.90
N VAL A 278 8.37 -5.13 21.18
CA VAL A 278 7.95 -6.10 22.19
C VAL A 278 6.42 -6.20 22.17
N LEU A 279 5.88 -7.33 21.70
CA LEU A 279 4.45 -7.58 21.65
C LEU A 279 3.92 -8.08 22.99
N ARG A 280 4.67 -8.98 23.66
CA ARG A 280 4.29 -9.55 24.96
C ARG A 280 5.52 -9.86 25.80
N GLN A 281 5.44 -9.50 27.06
CA GLN A 281 6.44 -9.84 28.09
C GLN A 281 5.72 -10.47 29.26
N TRP A 282 6.38 -11.43 29.92
CA TRP A 282 5.86 -11.93 31.19
C TRP A 282 5.81 -10.79 32.21
N VAL A 283 4.62 -10.55 32.75
CA VAL A 283 4.42 -9.60 33.85
C VAL A 283 3.89 -10.37 35.01
N SER A 284 4.61 -10.36 36.16
CA SER A 284 4.17 -11.01 37.39
C SER A 284 2.70 -10.66 37.69
N LEU A 285 1.92 -11.65 38.14
CA LEU A 285 0.53 -11.45 38.58
C LEU A 285 0.39 -10.30 39.57
N MET A 286 1.42 -10.08 40.41
CA MET A 286 1.52 -8.96 41.35
C MET A 286 1.62 -7.61 40.63
N ALA A 287 2.39 -7.51 39.52
CA ALA A 287 2.53 -6.28 38.75
C ALA A 287 1.23 -5.95 37.98
N LYS A 288 0.54 -6.98 37.43
CA LYS A 288 -0.80 -6.80 36.82
C LYS A 288 -1.84 -6.32 37.85
N PHE A 289 -1.78 -6.82 39.04
CA PHE A 289 -2.67 -6.41 40.15
C PHE A 289 -2.37 -4.96 40.57
N PHE A 290 -1.07 -4.59 40.67
CA PHE A 290 -0.63 -3.25 41.01
C PHE A 290 -0.97 -2.23 39.94
N MET A 291 -0.80 -2.58 38.66
CA MET A 291 -1.22 -1.72 37.52
C MET A 291 -2.73 -1.55 37.46
N LYS A 292 -3.52 -2.60 37.65
CA LYS A 292 -4.98 -2.50 37.77
C LYS A 292 -5.43 -1.67 38.95
N CYS A 293 -4.78 -1.80 40.13
CA CYS A 293 -5.04 -0.95 41.29
C CYS A 293 -4.67 0.51 41.07
N LEU A 294 -3.55 0.79 40.40
CA LEU A 294 -3.13 2.15 40.02
C LEU A 294 -4.12 2.78 39.02
N GLN A 295 -4.59 2.02 38.01
CA GLN A 295 -5.64 2.49 37.11
C GLN A 295 -6.97 2.76 37.83
N CYS A 296 -7.38 1.89 38.76
CA CYS A 296 -8.56 2.14 39.60
C CYS A 296 -8.40 3.35 40.52
N LEU A 297 -7.20 3.59 41.07
CA LEU A 297 -6.91 4.76 41.90
C LEU A 297 -6.89 6.06 41.09
N MET A 298 -6.38 6.03 39.85
CA MET A 298 -6.42 7.19 38.97
C MET A 298 -7.82 7.52 38.46
N PHE A 299 -8.67 6.50 38.23
CA PHE A 299 -10.09 6.73 37.89
C PHE A 299 -10.91 7.24 39.06
N ASN A 300 -10.64 6.79 40.30
CA ASN A 300 -11.33 7.29 41.50
C ASN A 300 -10.80 8.66 41.97
N GLY A 301 -9.58 9.05 41.62
CA GLY A 301 -9.02 10.36 41.94
C GLY A 301 -9.68 11.54 41.21
N GLN A 302 -10.42 11.30 40.14
CA GLN A 302 -11.21 12.33 39.43
C GLN A 302 -12.59 12.57 40.05
N MET A 303 -13.05 11.75 40.97
CA MET A 303 -14.39 11.96 41.63
C MET A 303 -14.32 12.68 42.98
N TYR A 304 -13.14 12.87 43.57
CA TYR A 304 -13.04 13.57 44.88
C TYR A 304 -12.61 15.04 44.79
N GLY A 305 -12.51 15.61 43.60
CA GLY A 305 -12.15 17.01 43.36
C GLY A 305 -13.33 18.01 43.30
N LYS A 306 -14.56 17.61 43.71
CA LYS A 306 -15.75 18.47 43.69
C LYS A 306 -16.57 18.41 44.96
N LEU A 307 -15.93 18.44 46.12
CA LEU A 307 -16.62 18.70 47.41
C LEU A 307 -15.58 19.29 48.37
N PHE A 308 -15.32 20.57 48.17
CA PHE A 308 -15.01 21.57 49.21
C PHE A 308 -14.91 22.93 48.53
#